data_349e6136ed5908bf5766cd77edd82eef
#
_entry.id   349e6136ed5908bf5766cd77edd82eef
#
_cell.length_a   1.000
_cell.length_b   1.000
_cell.length_c   1.000
_cell.angle_alpha   90.00
_cell.angle_beta   90.00
_cell.angle_gamma   90.00
#
_symmetry.space_group_name_H-M   'P 1'
#
loop_
_entity.id
_entity.type
_entity.pdbx_description
1 polymer ?
#
loop_
_entity_poly.entity_id
_entity_poly.type
_entity_poly.pdbx_seq_one_letter_code
_entity_poly.pdbx_strand_id
1 'polypeptide(L)'
;QACRQADAILLAAIGSPQYDNAAVRPEQGLLQLRKELGLFANIRPVKIFDSLKDYSPLKADRLDGVDLVMVRELTGGIYFGEHILETDQASDSNTYQAEEIERVVRSAFDLAQKRRKKVTSIDKQNVLATSKLWRKVADEVAKDYPDVVLEHQLVDSAAMLLITNPSRFDVLVTENLFGDILSDEASVLTGTLGVL
;
A
#
# COMPACT_ATOMS: atom_id res chain seq x y z
N GLN A 1 17.19 -14.79 13.10
CA GLN A 1 17.48 -14.48 14.52
C GLN A 1 18.11 -13.10 14.68
N ALA A 2 19.12 -12.73 13.87
CA ALA A 2 19.77 -11.40 13.92
C ALA A 2 18.76 -10.25 13.73
N CYS A 3 17.85 -10.36 12.76
CA CYS A 3 16.82 -9.34 12.51
C CYS A 3 15.90 -9.07 13.70
N ARG A 4 15.63 -10.08 14.54
CA ARG A 4 14.79 -9.91 15.74
C ARG A 4 15.49 -9.18 16.89
N GLN A 5 16.82 -9.06 16.82
CA GLN A 5 17.66 -8.41 17.83
C GLN A 5 18.13 -7.03 17.42
N ALA A 6 17.89 -6.64 16.17
CA ALA A 6 18.30 -5.36 15.62
C ALA A 6 17.21 -4.29 15.84
N ASP A 7 17.62 -3.05 16.11
CA ASP A 7 16.73 -1.91 16.26
C ASP A 7 16.11 -1.49 14.91
N ALA A 8 16.83 -1.75 13.82
CA ALA A 8 16.37 -1.50 12.45
C ALA A 8 17.04 -2.47 11.47
N ILE A 9 16.40 -2.69 10.32
CA ILE A 9 16.89 -3.56 9.26
C ILE A 9 16.93 -2.75 7.97
N LEU A 10 18.12 -2.61 7.39
CA LEU A 10 18.27 -2.08 6.03
C LEU A 10 18.17 -3.24 5.04
N LEU A 11 17.17 -3.17 4.16
CA LEU A 11 16.94 -4.14 3.10
C LEU A 11 17.17 -3.48 1.74
N ALA A 12 17.99 -4.11 0.89
CA ALA A 12 18.17 -3.71 -0.50
C ALA A 12 17.22 -4.47 -1.43
N ALA A 13 17.24 -4.13 -2.73
CA ALA A 13 16.46 -4.84 -3.73
C ALA A 13 16.83 -6.32 -3.79
N ILE A 14 15.80 -7.18 -3.87
CA ILE A 14 15.94 -8.64 -3.91
C ILE A 14 15.29 -9.15 -5.19
N GLY A 15 15.94 -10.14 -5.81
CA GLY A 15 15.48 -10.79 -7.02
C GLY A 15 16.35 -10.46 -8.24
N SER A 16 16.33 -11.39 -9.18
CA SER A 16 17.00 -11.23 -10.48
C SER A 16 16.39 -12.24 -11.44
N PRO A 17 16.24 -11.92 -12.74
CA PRO A 17 15.70 -12.84 -13.75
C PRO A 17 16.40 -14.19 -13.81
N GLN A 18 17.67 -14.26 -13.42
CA GLN A 18 18.43 -15.52 -13.36
C GLN A 18 17.84 -16.55 -12.37
N TYR A 19 17.02 -16.12 -11.42
CA TYR A 19 16.39 -16.97 -10.40
C TYR A 19 14.92 -17.31 -10.69
N ASP A 20 14.35 -16.87 -11.82
CA ASP A 20 12.93 -17.08 -12.13
C ASP A 20 12.52 -18.55 -12.17
N ASN A 21 13.45 -19.44 -12.59
CA ASN A 21 13.24 -20.88 -12.63
C ASN A 21 13.95 -21.64 -11.49
N ALA A 22 14.46 -20.94 -10.47
CA ALA A 22 15.12 -21.59 -9.34
C ALA A 22 14.11 -22.27 -8.42
N ALA A 23 14.47 -23.43 -7.85
CA ALA A 23 13.65 -24.14 -6.87
C ALA A 23 13.38 -23.33 -5.60
N VAL A 24 14.31 -22.44 -5.23
CA VAL A 24 14.17 -21.48 -4.14
C VAL A 24 14.47 -20.09 -4.70
N ARG A 25 13.48 -19.23 -4.66
CA ARG A 25 13.58 -17.85 -5.16
C ARG A 25 13.93 -16.89 -4.03
N PRO A 26 14.77 -15.87 -4.27
CA PRO A 26 15.13 -14.86 -3.25
C PRO A 26 13.90 -14.16 -2.64
N GLU A 27 12.84 -13.94 -3.43
CA GLU A 27 11.58 -13.31 -3.02
C GLU A 27 10.87 -14.11 -1.91
N GLN A 28 11.02 -15.44 -1.89
CA GLN A 28 10.45 -16.28 -0.82
C GLN A 28 11.07 -15.94 0.54
N GLY A 29 12.37 -15.62 0.56
CA GLY A 29 13.07 -15.17 1.77
C GLY A 29 12.52 -13.84 2.29
N LEU A 30 12.18 -12.91 1.40
CA LEU A 30 11.55 -11.64 1.76
C LEU A 30 10.16 -11.84 2.35
N LEU A 31 9.33 -12.67 1.72
CA LEU A 31 7.99 -12.99 2.23
C LEU A 31 8.05 -13.67 3.60
N GLN A 32 8.99 -14.60 3.77
CA GLN A 32 9.23 -15.23 5.06
C GLN A 32 9.66 -14.20 6.13
N LEU A 33 10.55 -13.28 5.79
CA LEU A 33 11.01 -12.23 6.71
C LEU A 33 9.83 -11.36 7.16
N ARG A 34 8.97 -10.93 6.23
CA ARG A 34 7.75 -10.15 6.52
C ARG A 34 6.84 -10.87 7.50
N LYS A 35 6.58 -12.16 7.25
CA LYS A 35 5.73 -13.00 8.09
C LYS A 35 6.32 -13.21 9.48
N GLU A 36 7.60 -13.61 9.55
CA GLU A 36 8.30 -13.92 10.80
C GLU A 36 8.47 -12.72 11.74
N LEU A 37 8.56 -11.52 11.20
CA LEU A 37 8.69 -10.28 11.96
C LEU A 37 7.35 -9.54 12.14
N GLY A 38 6.27 -10.04 11.53
CA GLY A 38 4.96 -9.39 11.60
C GLY A 38 4.94 -7.99 10.96
N LEU A 39 5.68 -7.81 9.86
CA LEU A 39 5.77 -6.53 9.16
C LEU A 39 4.50 -6.31 8.33
N PHE A 40 3.48 -5.76 8.95
CA PHE A 40 2.13 -5.69 8.38
C PHE A 40 1.86 -4.40 7.59
N ALA A 41 2.62 -3.34 7.81
CA ALA A 41 2.42 -2.05 7.14
C ALA A 41 3.66 -1.65 6.33
N ASN A 42 3.49 -1.44 5.05
CA ASN A 42 4.47 -0.81 4.17
C ASN A 42 4.09 0.66 4.01
N ILE A 43 4.97 1.56 4.42
CA ILE A 43 4.74 3.00 4.43
C ILE A 43 5.56 3.61 3.30
N ARG A 44 4.88 4.21 2.31
CA ARG A 44 5.48 4.82 1.13
C ARG A 44 5.12 6.31 1.08
N PRO A 45 6.00 7.22 1.50
CA PRO A 45 5.81 8.65 1.33
C PRO A 45 6.04 9.05 -0.12
N VAL A 46 5.16 9.90 -0.65
CA VAL A 46 5.30 10.51 -1.97
C VAL A 46 5.26 12.01 -1.80
N LYS A 47 6.40 12.64 -1.93
CA LYS A 47 6.56 14.08 -1.79
C LYS A 47 7.29 14.64 -3.00
N ILE A 48 6.73 15.71 -3.57
CA ILE A 48 7.35 16.40 -4.68
C ILE A 48 8.31 17.47 -4.13
N PHE A 49 9.56 17.38 -4.56
CA PHE A 49 10.57 18.40 -4.32
C PHE A 49 10.65 19.32 -5.53
N ASP A 50 10.66 20.63 -5.33
CA ASP A 50 10.68 21.62 -6.42
C ASP A 50 11.82 21.37 -7.41
N SER A 51 12.98 20.94 -6.92
CA SER A 51 14.16 20.61 -7.75
C SER A 51 13.97 19.37 -8.64
N LEU A 52 12.94 18.55 -8.40
CA LEU A 52 12.69 17.32 -9.14
C LEU A 52 11.42 17.39 -9.99
N LYS A 53 10.67 18.48 -9.97
CA LYS A 53 9.41 18.63 -10.73
C LYS A 53 9.58 18.38 -12.22
N ASP A 54 10.68 18.80 -12.79
CA ASP A 54 10.96 18.66 -14.23
C ASP A 54 11.22 17.21 -14.67
N TYR A 55 11.49 16.30 -13.74
CA TYR A 55 11.64 14.87 -14.02
C TYR A 55 10.31 14.12 -14.05
N SER A 56 9.25 14.71 -13.51
CA SER A 56 7.92 14.11 -13.55
C SER A 56 7.35 14.16 -14.97
N PRO A 57 6.67 13.10 -15.44
CA PRO A 57 5.96 13.14 -16.72
C PRO A 57 4.68 13.94 -16.66
N LEU A 58 4.24 14.37 -15.48
CA LEU A 58 3.03 15.16 -15.31
C LEU A 58 3.31 16.66 -15.46
N LYS A 59 2.27 17.40 -15.80
CA LYS A 59 2.33 18.87 -15.83
C LYS A 59 2.60 19.43 -14.44
N ALA A 60 3.41 20.47 -14.34
CA ALA A 60 3.83 21.06 -13.07
C ALA A 60 2.64 21.50 -12.18
N ASP A 61 1.55 22.00 -12.78
CA ASP A 61 0.34 22.38 -12.06
C ASP A 61 -0.35 21.22 -11.33
N ARG A 62 -0.09 19.97 -11.75
CA ARG A 62 -0.61 18.76 -11.12
C ARG A 62 0.23 18.31 -9.92
N LEU A 63 1.45 18.79 -9.82
CA LEU A 63 2.42 18.42 -8.80
C LEU A 63 2.41 19.36 -7.58
N ASP A 64 1.76 20.50 -7.70
CA ASP A 64 1.73 21.50 -6.64
C ASP A 64 1.00 20.99 -5.40
N GLY A 65 1.70 21.09 -4.25
CA GLY A 65 1.16 20.66 -2.96
C GLY A 65 1.04 19.15 -2.76
N VAL A 66 1.63 18.33 -3.64
CA VAL A 66 1.64 16.88 -3.49
C VAL A 66 2.58 16.49 -2.36
N ASP A 67 1.98 15.98 -1.28
CA ASP A 67 2.64 15.39 -0.11
C ASP A 67 1.66 14.38 0.48
N LEU A 68 1.80 13.12 0.09
CA LEU A 68 0.93 12.04 0.53
C LEU A 68 1.76 10.87 1.07
N VAL A 69 1.11 10.02 1.87
CA VAL A 69 1.70 8.77 2.34
C VAL A 69 0.75 7.63 2.01
N MET A 70 1.24 6.61 1.36
CA MET A 70 0.50 5.38 1.13
C MET A 70 0.88 4.33 2.18
N VAL A 71 -0.12 3.78 2.85
CA VAL A 71 0.00 2.69 3.82
C VAL A 71 -0.61 1.44 3.18
N ARG A 72 0.26 0.50 2.79
CA ARG A 72 -0.11 -0.78 2.19
C ARG A 72 -0.12 -1.86 3.26
N GLU A 73 -1.20 -2.61 3.38
CA GLU A 73 -1.21 -3.87 4.14
C GLU A 73 -0.25 -4.87 3.46
N LEU A 74 0.54 -5.61 4.26
CA LEU A 74 1.68 -6.34 3.70
C LEU A 74 1.69 -7.84 4.01
N THR A 75 0.77 -8.35 4.81
CA THR A 75 0.81 -9.74 5.33
C THR A 75 -0.41 -10.58 5.02
N GLY A 76 -1.43 -10.00 4.41
CA GLY A 76 -2.66 -10.65 4.01
C GLY A 76 -2.94 -10.59 2.52
N GLY A 77 -4.17 -10.95 2.17
CA GLY A 77 -4.70 -10.84 0.83
C GLY A 77 -4.18 -11.90 -0.14
N ILE A 78 -4.28 -11.58 -1.42
CA ILE A 78 -4.01 -12.53 -2.50
C ILE A 78 -2.55 -13.03 -2.52
N TYR A 79 -1.59 -12.26 -2.02
CA TYR A 79 -0.16 -12.65 -1.96
C TYR A 79 0.10 -13.83 -1.02
N PHE A 80 -0.80 -14.09 -0.07
CA PHE A 80 -0.67 -15.13 0.94
C PHE A 80 -1.80 -16.15 0.89
N GLY A 81 -2.69 -16.01 -0.10
CA GLY A 81 -3.78 -16.93 -0.36
C GLY A 81 -3.33 -18.24 -1.02
N GLU A 82 -4.28 -19.09 -1.27
CA GLU A 82 -4.06 -20.30 -2.07
C GLU A 82 -4.02 -19.91 -3.56
N HIS A 83 -3.05 -20.45 -4.28
CA HIS A 83 -2.88 -20.27 -5.72
C HIS A 83 -2.96 -21.62 -6.41
N ILE A 84 -3.91 -21.79 -7.29
CA ILE A 84 -4.14 -23.03 -8.04
C ILE A 84 -3.95 -22.72 -9.53
N LEU A 85 -3.06 -23.46 -10.19
CA LEU A 85 -2.85 -23.39 -11.63
C LEU A 85 -2.98 -24.80 -12.22
N GLU A 86 -3.99 -24.99 -13.02
CA GLU A 86 -4.25 -26.22 -13.81
C GLU A 86 -3.99 -25.94 -15.31
N THR A 87 -4.25 -26.92 -16.16
CA THR A 87 -3.98 -26.80 -17.59
C THR A 87 -4.78 -25.69 -18.28
N ASP A 88 -6.04 -25.52 -17.87
CA ASP A 88 -7.03 -24.63 -18.51
C ASP A 88 -7.86 -23.81 -17.50
N GLN A 89 -7.50 -23.89 -16.21
CA GLN A 89 -8.12 -23.13 -15.13
C GLN A 89 -7.07 -22.65 -14.15
N ALA A 90 -7.25 -21.44 -13.60
CA ALA A 90 -6.46 -20.94 -12.50
C ALA A 90 -7.34 -20.19 -11.49
N SER A 91 -6.96 -20.21 -10.20
CA SER A 91 -7.63 -19.44 -9.16
C SER A 91 -6.65 -18.94 -8.10
N ASP A 92 -6.94 -17.76 -7.56
CA ASP A 92 -6.20 -17.15 -6.47
C ASP A 92 -7.18 -16.73 -5.37
N SER A 93 -6.88 -17.11 -4.14
CA SER A 93 -7.71 -16.75 -2.97
C SER A 93 -7.26 -15.43 -2.38
N ASN A 94 -8.19 -14.48 -2.22
CA ASN A 94 -7.99 -13.23 -1.51
C ASN A 94 -8.74 -13.27 -0.17
N THR A 95 -8.01 -13.33 0.95
CA THR A 95 -8.60 -13.47 2.28
C THR A 95 -8.01 -12.44 3.24
N TYR A 96 -8.89 -11.83 4.05
CA TYR A 96 -8.52 -10.91 5.13
C TYR A 96 -9.29 -11.22 6.40
N GLN A 97 -8.60 -11.15 7.54
CA GLN A 97 -9.21 -11.13 8.86
C GLN A 97 -9.42 -9.69 9.33
N ALA A 98 -10.41 -9.46 10.19
CA ALA A 98 -10.71 -8.10 10.68
C ALA A 98 -9.51 -7.47 11.40
N GLU A 99 -8.76 -8.25 12.18
CA GLU A 99 -7.58 -7.79 12.93
C GLU A 99 -6.44 -7.35 12.01
N GLU A 100 -6.29 -8.00 10.85
CA GLU A 100 -5.28 -7.62 9.85
C GLU A 100 -5.58 -6.26 9.25
N ILE A 101 -6.85 -6.02 8.98
CA ILE A 101 -7.33 -4.73 8.46
C ILE A 101 -7.21 -3.65 9.54
N GLU A 102 -7.69 -3.94 10.76
CA GLU A 102 -7.72 -2.99 11.87
C GLU A 102 -6.33 -2.42 12.16
N ARG A 103 -5.32 -3.27 12.30
CA ARG A 103 -3.95 -2.82 12.66
C ARG A 103 -3.34 -1.89 11.63
N VAL A 104 -3.54 -2.15 10.32
CA VAL A 104 -2.99 -1.30 9.27
C VAL A 104 -3.78 -0.01 9.12
N VAL A 105 -5.10 -0.05 9.28
CA VAL A 105 -5.96 1.13 9.28
C VAL A 105 -5.62 2.05 10.45
N ARG A 106 -5.46 1.51 11.67
CA ARG A 106 -5.00 2.30 12.83
C ARG A 106 -3.67 2.98 12.57
N SER A 107 -2.70 2.28 11.96
CA SER A 107 -1.42 2.90 11.59
C SER A 107 -1.59 4.08 10.63
N ALA A 108 -2.54 4.01 9.71
CA ALA A 108 -2.84 5.12 8.81
C ALA A 108 -3.48 6.31 9.54
N PHE A 109 -4.37 6.06 10.48
CA PHE A 109 -4.98 7.11 11.30
C PHE A 109 -3.96 7.78 12.22
N ASP A 110 -3.05 7.02 12.87
CA ASP A 110 -1.96 7.55 13.69
C ASP A 110 -1.01 8.45 12.89
N LEU A 111 -0.75 8.09 11.64
CA LEU A 111 0.01 8.93 10.72
C LEU A 111 -0.76 10.20 10.36
N ALA A 112 -2.04 10.08 10.03
CA ALA A 112 -2.87 11.20 9.63
C ALA A 112 -3.03 12.25 10.75
N GLN A 113 -3.09 11.83 12.03
CA GLN A 113 -3.13 12.74 13.18
C GLN A 113 -1.93 13.69 13.22
N LYS A 114 -0.77 13.23 12.73
CA LYS A 114 0.48 14.02 12.67
C LYS A 114 0.62 14.80 11.37
N ARG A 115 -0.37 14.72 10.48
CA ARG A 115 -0.38 15.34 9.16
C ARG A 115 -1.63 16.21 8.97
N ARG A 116 -2.27 16.13 7.81
CA ARG A 116 -3.45 16.95 7.47
C ARG A 116 -4.79 16.38 7.96
N LYS A 117 -4.74 15.35 8.81
CA LYS A 117 -5.91 14.72 9.45
C LYS A 117 -6.94 14.17 8.48
N LYS A 118 -6.46 13.55 7.39
CA LYS A 118 -7.33 12.91 6.41
C LYS A 118 -6.79 11.54 6.05
N VAL A 119 -7.65 10.52 6.15
CA VAL A 119 -7.41 9.15 5.66
C VAL A 119 -8.33 8.88 4.49
N THR A 120 -7.76 8.43 3.36
CA THR A 120 -8.51 7.88 2.25
C THR A 120 -8.34 6.36 2.24
N SER A 121 -9.38 5.63 2.61
CA SER A 121 -9.43 4.17 2.56
C SER A 121 -9.82 3.74 1.15
N ILE A 122 -8.95 2.94 0.52
CA ILE A 122 -9.11 2.50 -0.86
C ILE A 122 -9.52 1.03 -0.89
N ASP A 123 -10.58 0.73 -1.62
CA ASP A 123 -11.17 -0.60 -1.71
C ASP A 123 -11.83 -0.88 -3.08
N LYS A 124 -12.41 -2.07 -3.24
CA LYS A 124 -13.27 -2.44 -4.37
C LYS A 124 -14.57 -3.06 -3.84
N GLN A 125 -15.22 -2.40 -2.90
CA GLN A 125 -16.37 -2.93 -2.17
C GLN A 125 -17.60 -3.23 -3.03
N ASN A 126 -17.69 -2.60 -4.20
CA ASN A 126 -18.76 -2.89 -5.16
C ASN A 126 -18.64 -4.27 -5.82
N VAL A 127 -17.49 -4.95 -5.69
CA VAL A 127 -17.23 -6.28 -6.26
C VAL A 127 -16.81 -7.28 -5.18
N LEU A 128 -15.82 -6.94 -4.32
CA LEU A 128 -15.14 -7.87 -3.45
C LEU A 128 -15.73 -7.94 -2.05
N ALA A 129 -15.93 -9.14 -1.53
CA ALA A 129 -16.35 -9.37 -0.15
C ALA A 129 -15.29 -8.89 0.86
N THR A 130 -14.00 -9.11 0.57
CA THR A 130 -12.88 -8.63 1.37
C THR A 130 -12.88 -7.10 1.50
N SER A 131 -13.19 -6.39 0.42
CA SER A 131 -13.30 -4.93 0.43
C SER A 131 -14.53 -4.42 1.20
N LYS A 132 -15.62 -5.20 1.25
CA LYS A 132 -16.76 -4.88 2.12
C LYS A 132 -16.39 -4.99 3.59
N LEU A 133 -15.64 -6.04 3.96
CA LEU A 133 -15.10 -6.17 5.32
C LEU A 133 -14.12 -5.06 5.64
N TRP A 134 -13.22 -4.73 4.69
CA TRP A 134 -12.25 -3.64 4.80
C TRP A 134 -12.93 -2.32 5.17
N ARG A 135 -13.93 -1.92 4.40
CA ARG A 135 -14.67 -0.69 4.63
C ARG A 135 -15.34 -0.67 5.99
N LYS A 136 -16.03 -1.77 6.36
CA LYS A 136 -16.66 -1.90 7.67
C LYS A 136 -15.67 -1.70 8.82
N VAL A 137 -14.48 -2.32 8.74
CA VAL A 137 -13.46 -2.18 9.78
C VAL A 137 -12.89 -0.76 9.79
N ALA A 138 -12.67 -0.15 8.62
CA ALA A 138 -12.19 1.24 8.55
C ALA A 138 -13.19 2.22 9.18
N ASP A 139 -14.49 2.03 8.96
CA ASP A 139 -15.55 2.83 9.59
C ASP A 139 -15.58 2.66 11.12
N GLU A 140 -15.34 1.44 11.62
CA GLU A 140 -15.28 1.20 13.08
C GLU A 140 -14.04 1.88 13.69
N VAL A 141 -12.86 1.72 13.08
CA VAL A 141 -11.62 2.38 13.54
C VAL A 141 -11.76 3.90 13.56
N ALA A 142 -12.41 4.48 12.55
CA ALA A 142 -12.57 5.93 12.46
C ALA A 142 -13.30 6.55 13.68
N LYS A 143 -14.13 5.78 14.39
CA LYS A 143 -14.81 6.25 15.59
C LYS A 143 -13.85 6.61 16.74
N ASP A 144 -12.68 5.97 16.76
CA ASP A 144 -11.64 6.23 17.77
C ASP A 144 -10.79 7.48 17.43
N TYR A 145 -10.96 8.04 16.23
CA TYR A 145 -10.20 9.19 15.71
C TYR A 145 -11.10 10.32 15.23
N PRO A 146 -11.89 10.92 16.14
CA PRO A 146 -12.93 11.92 15.77
C PRO A 146 -12.38 13.20 15.13
N ASP A 147 -11.07 13.43 15.22
CA ASP A 147 -10.37 14.57 14.63
C ASP A 147 -9.77 14.27 13.24
N VAL A 148 -9.91 13.04 12.73
CA VAL A 148 -9.43 12.63 11.41
C VAL A 148 -10.60 12.34 10.49
N VAL A 149 -10.59 12.94 9.30
CA VAL A 149 -11.61 12.71 8.28
C VAL A 149 -11.33 11.39 7.56
N LEU A 150 -12.27 10.46 7.57
CA LEU A 150 -12.25 9.26 6.73
C LEU A 150 -13.00 9.52 5.42
N GLU A 151 -12.36 9.22 4.31
CA GLU A 151 -12.97 9.17 2.98
C GLU A 151 -12.77 7.77 2.39
N HIS A 152 -13.78 7.22 1.72
CA HIS A 152 -13.66 5.97 0.97
C HIS A 152 -13.54 6.25 -0.53
N GLN A 153 -12.62 5.56 -1.19
CA GLN A 153 -12.42 5.68 -2.62
C GLN A 153 -12.33 4.28 -3.25
N LEU A 154 -13.04 4.05 -4.37
CA LEU A 154 -12.83 2.84 -5.15
C LEU A 154 -11.45 2.89 -5.82
N VAL A 155 -10.77 1.75 -5.89
CA VAL A 155 -9.39 1.65 -6.37
C VAL A 155 -9.19 2.19 -7.79
N ASP A 156 -10.11 1.91 -8.70
CA ASP A 156 -10.09 2.42 -10.08
C ASP A 156 -10.21 3.95 -10.13
N SER A 157 -11.07 4.52 -9.29
CA SER A 157 -11.21 5.96 -9.17
C SER A 157 -10.02 6.59 -8.44
N ALA A 158 -9.42 5.90 -7.47
CA ALA A 158 -8.20 6.36 -6.79
C ALA A 158 -7.02 6.46 -7.76
N ALA A 159 -6.84 5.47 -8.64
CA ALA A 159 -5.82 5.49 -9.70
C ALA A 159 -5.98 6.74 -10.60
N MET A 160 -7.19 7.02 -11.07
CA MET A 160 -7.46 8.22 -11.85
C MET A 160 -7.11 9.51 -11.08
N LEU A 161 -7.45 9.57 -9.78
CA LEU A 161 -7.26 10.75 -8.95
C LEU A 161 -5.79 10.95 -8.57
N LEU A 162 -5.00 9.90 -8.43
CA LEU A 162 -3.54 10.00 -8.24
C LEU A 162 -2.87 10.74 -9.39
N ILE A 163 -3.36 10.59 -10.62
CA ILE A 163 -2.83 11.29 -11.79
C ILE A 163 -3.46 12.69 -11.97
N THR A 164 -4.77 12.82 -11.75
CA THR A 164 -5.49 14.04 -12.09
C THR A 164 -5.55 15.08 -10.97
N ASN A 165 -5.51 14.64 -9.72
CA ASN A 165 -5.60 15.51 -8.54
C ASN A 165 -4.91 14.85 -7.31
N PRO A 166 -3.58 14.57 -7.38
CA PRO A 166 -2.87 13.86 -6.29
C PRO A 166 -2.80 14.67 -4.99
N SER A 167 -2.78 15.99 -5.02
CA SER A 167 -2.69 16.86 -3.84
C SER A 167 -3.90 16.75 -2.90
N ARG A 168 -5.02 16.18 -3.36
CA ARG A 168 -6.19 15.93 -2.52
C ARG A 168 -5.95 14.88 -1.42
N PHE A 169 -4.96 13.99 -1.62
CA PHE A 169 -4.66 12.89 -0.72
C PHE A 169 -3.65 13.30 0.36
N ASP A 170 -3.87 12.83 1.59
CA ASP A 170 -2.94 12.97 2.71
C ASP A 170 -2.37 11.59 3.08
N VAL A 171 -3.15 10.75 3.74
CA VAL A 171 -2.79 9.36 4.01
C VAL A 171 -3.77 8.45 3.27
N LEU A 172 -3.25 7.55 2.44
CA LEU A 172 -4.01 6.50 1.78
C LEU A 172 -3.76 5.18 2.48
N VAL A 173 -4.79 4.38 2.69
CA VAL A 173 -4.65 3.03 3.24
C VAL A 173 -5.40 2.04 2.35
N THR A 174 -4.77 0.90 2.07
CA THR A 174 -5.34 -0.10 1.18
C THR A 174 -4.76 -1.49 1.41
N GLU A 175 -5.45 -2.49 0.88
CA GLU A 175 -5.02 -3.87 0.86
C GLU A 175 -3.72 -4.07 0.06
N ASN A 176 -3.17 -5.28 0.13
CA ASN A 176 -1.85 -5.61 -0.39
C ASN A 176 -1.71 -5.38 -1.89
N LEU A 177 -2.57 -6.00 -2.71
CA LEU A 177 -2.48 -5.92 -4.18
C LEU A 177 -2.72 -4.49 -4.70
N PHE A 178 -3.77 -3.82 -4.22
CA PHE A 178 -4.05 -2.46 -4.64
C PHE A 178 -2.95 -1.50 -4.21
N GLY A 179 -2.39 -1.70 -3.01
CA GLY A 179 -1.28 -0.91 -2.50
C GLY A 179 0.00 -1.08 -3.30
N ASP A 180 0.25 -2.28 -3.84
CA ASP A 180 1.39 -2.52 -4.74
C ASP A 180 1.26 -1.70 -6.01
N ILE A 181 0.14 -1.85 -6.70
CA ILE A 181 -0.12 -1.18 -7.97
C ILE A 181 -0.14 0.36 -7.81
N LEU A 182 -0.91 0.86 -6.83
CA LEU A 182 -1.08 2.30 -6.64
C LEU A 182 0.18 2.99 -6.12
N SER A 183 1.03 2.31 -5.35
CA SER A 183 2.28 2.91 -4.89
C SER A 183 3.29 3.05 -6.02
N ASP A 184 3.33 2.10 -6.94
CA ASP A 184 4.19 2.19 -8.12
C ASP A 184 3.66 3.27 -9.09
N GLU A 185 2.35 3.38 -9.26
CA GLU A 185 1.72 4.50 -9.97
C GLU A 185 2.06 5.85 -9.33
N ALA A 186 1.95 5.96 -8.00
CA ALA A 186 2.27 7.19 -7.28
C ALA A 186 3.76 7.56 -7.37
N SER A 187 4.66 6.61 -7.59
CA SER A 187 6.08 6.86 -7.80
C SER A 187 6.35 7.70 -9.05
N VAL A 188 5.50 7.57 -10.06
CA VAL A 188 5.59 8.35 -11.30
C VAL A 188 5.45 9.85 -11.04
N LEU A 189 4.73 10.25 -9.98
CA LEU A 189 4.59 11.66 -9.60
C LEU A 189 5.94 12.30 -9.28
N THR A 190 6.84 11.55 -8.65
CA THR A 190 8.18 12.04 -8.27
C THR A 190 9.19 12.02 -9.41
N GLY A 191 8.84 11.38 -10.54
CA GLY A 191 9.72 11.17 -11.68
C GLY A 191 10.79 10.09 -11.49
N THR A 192 10.86 9.44 -10.33
CA THR A 192 11.82 8.37 -10.04
C THR A 192 11.35 7.49 -8.88
N LEU A 193 11.60 6.18 -8.99
CA LEU A 193 11.38 5.22 -7.91
C LEU A 193 12.35 5.41 -6.73
N GLY A 194 13.48 6.08 -6.95
CA GLY A 194 14.55 6.20 -5.95
C GLY A 194 14.27 7.18 -4.80
N VAL A 195 13.13 7.88 -4.81
CA VAL A 195 12.73 8.82 -3.76
C VAL A 195 11.44 8.39 -3.04
N LEU A 196 11.07 7.13 -3.19
CA LEU A 196 9.96 6.50 -2.45
C LEU A 196 10.46 5.93 -1.13
#